data_002d472a475140f67c181efaec4dc62a
#
_entry.id   002d472a475140f67c181efaec4dc62a
#
_cell.length_a   1.000
_cell.length_b   1.000
_cell.length_c   1.000
_cell.angle_alpha   90.00
_cell.angle_beta   90.00
_cell.angle_gamma   90.00
#
_symmetry.space_group_name_H-M   'P 1'
#
loop_
_entity.id
_entity.type
_entity.pdbx_description
1 polymer ?
#
loop_
_entity_poly.entity_id
_entity_poly.type
_entity_poly.pdbx_seq_one_letter_code
_entity_poly.pdbx_strand_id
1 'polypeptide(L)'
;IYKQVSLQFNEDGDLLPFEGIPVHTLSYDEKPGIQAIGSTAPDLPPISNTEKGSSYMRDYEYIRYGTVSLLAAIDLLTGEAIPLVSDTHKSSDFVEFLARLDEKYPKGDKIRLILDNHSAHTSQETQRYLNDHIGRFEFVFTPTHGSWLNMVEGFFSKLTKQMLQGIRVDSKEELTERIYKYFDEINQIPVPYHWSYNLDSIDLAAEDIDQIVYEVVNTKAASEELRCKRAPKPIKRSSKKNAETKS
;
A
#
# COMPACT_ATOMS: atom_id res chain seq x y z
N ILE A 1 17.50 -2.24 -1.25
CA ILE A 1 16.59 -1.80 -2.31
C ILE A 1 16.65 -0.28 -2.46
N TYR A 2 16.32 0.55 -1.45
CA TYR A 2 16.35 2.01 -1.57
C TYR A 2 17.71 2.56 -2.02
N LYS A 3 18.82 2.04 -1.47
CA LYS A 3 20.18 2.35 -1.98
C LYS A 3 20.35 1.97 -3.46
N GLN A 4 19.80 0.83 -3.89
CA GLN A 4 19.85 0.40 -5.30
C GLN A 4 19.07 1.33 -6.22
N VAL A 5 17.92 1.84 -5.78
CA VAL A 5 17.15 2.84 -6.51
C VAL A 5 17.93 4.15 -6.58
N SER A 6 18.51 4.62 -5.47
CA SER A 6 19.31 5.85 -5.44
C SER A 6 20.56 5.80 -6.33
N LEU A 7 21.18 4.63 -6.49
CA LEU A 7 22.34 4.42 -7.37
C LEU A 7 21.98 4.46 -8.87
N GLN A 8 20.71 4.51 -9.23
CA GLN A 8 20.26 4.67 -10.62
C GLN A 8 20.20 6.13 -11.07
N PHE A 9 20.49 7.07 -10.17
CA PHE A 9 20.57 8.49 -10.49
C PHE A 9 22.02 8.98 -10.43
N ASN A 10 22.38 9.93 -11.31
CA ASN A 10 23.64 10.67 -11.22
C ASN A 10 23.54 11.78 -10.13
N GLU A 11 24.63 12.54 -9.93
CA GLU A 11 24.67 13.66 -8.98
C GLU A 11 23.69 14.79 -9.35
N ASP A 12 23.30 14.90 -10.61
CA ASP A 12 22.35 15.91 -11.13
C ASP A 12 20.89 15.44 -11.01
N GLY A 13 20.67 14.15 -10.61
CA GLY A 13 19.34 13.56 -10.46
C GLY A 13 18.79 12.92 -11.74
N ASP A 14 19.59 12.76 -12.79
CA ASP A 14 19.20 12.09 -14.03
C ASP A 14 19.37 10.57 -13.91
N LEU A 15 18.48 9.81 -14.54
CA LEU A 15 18.54 8.35 -14.60
C LEU A 15 19.75 7.88 -15.41
N LEU A 16 20.55 7.00 -14.81
CA LEU A 16 21.67 6.36 -15.48
C LEU A 16 21.17 5.27 -16.44
N PRO A 17 21.87 5.04 -17.58
CA PRO A 17 21.56 3.94 -18.47
C PRO A 17 21.62 2.59 -17.74
N PHE A 18 20.61 1.75 -17.91
CA PHE A 18 20.50 0.44 -17.28
C PHE A 18 20.62 -0.67 -18.34
N GLU A 19 21.53 -1.63 -18.11
CA GLU A 19 21.65 -2.84 -18.93
C GLU A 19 20.97 -4.01 -18.21
N GLY A 20 19.86 -4.53 -18.76
CA GLY A 20 19.13 -5.66 -18.20
C GLY A 20 17.61 -5.56 -18.37
N ILE A 21 16.87 -6.41 -17.68
CA ILE A 21 15.41 -6.31 -17.60
C ILE A 21 15.08 -5.15 -16.65
N PRO A 22 14.33 -4.12 -17.09
CA PRO A 22 13.94 -3.02 -16.23
C PRO A 22 13.12 -3.51 -15.04
N VAL A 23 13.36 -2.94 -13.86
CA VAL A 23 12.65 -3.27 -12.63
C VAL A 23 12.01 -2.00 -12.08
N HIS A 24 10.70 -1.92 -12.18
CA HIS A 24 9.92 -0.84 -11.58
C HIS A 24 9.73 -1.13 -10.09
N THR A 25 10.32 -0.32 -9.23
CA THR A 25 10.25 -0.50 -7.78
C THR A 25 9.23 0.46 -7.18
N LEU A 26 8.18 -0.10 -6.59
CA LEU A 26 7.08 0.66 -6.04
C LEU A 26 6.95 0.43 -4.52
N SER A 27 6.64 1.49 -3.79
CA SER A 27 6.20 1.43 -2.39
C SER A 27 4.68 1.43 -2.36
N TYR A 28 4.06 0.39 -1.81
CA TYR A 28 2.62 0.16 -1.81
C TYR A 28 2.06 0.08 -0.39
N ASP A 29 0.84 0.62 -0.20
CA ASP A 29 0.08 0.46 1.05
C ASP A 29 -1.42 0.76 0.83
N GLU A 30 -2.25 0.47 1.83
CA GLU A 30 -3.67 0.78 1.86
C GLU A 30 -3.98 1.90 2.87
N LYS A 31 -4.90 2.78 2.47
CA LYS A 31 -5.53 3.76 3.35
C LYS A 31 -7.03 3.47 3.44
N PRO A 32 -7.45 2.62 4.38
CA PRO A 32 -8.86 2.29 4.55
C PRO A 32 -9.64 3.41 5.23
N GLY A 33 -10.99 3.36 5.12
CA GLY A 33 -11.89 4.14 5.92
C GLY A 33 -11.89 5.65 5.64
N ILE A 34 -11.57 6.08 4.43
CA ILE A 34 -11.70 7.47 4.01
C ILE A 34 -13.20 7.81 3.97
N GLN A 35 -13.62 8.77 4.80
CA GLN A 35 -15.04 9.09 4.99
C GLN A 35 -15.54 10.09 3.96
N ALA A 36 -16.63 9.75 3.27
CA ALA A 36 -17.41 10.69 2.48
C ALA A 36 -18.38 11.43 3.41
N ILE A 37 -18.10 12.71 3.66
CA ILE A 37 -18.82 13.53 4.63
C ILE A 37 -19.37 14.76 3.92
N GLY A 38 -20.69 15.00 4.06
CA GLY A 38 -21.35 16.20 3.58
C GLY A 38 -21.68 17.19 4.70
N SER A 39 -21.96 18.43 4.32
CA SER A 39 -22.47 19.45 5.25
C SER A 39 -23.99 19.38 5.31
N THR A 40 -24.57 19.61 6.50
CA THR A 40 -26.03 19.72 6.70
C THR A 40 -26.56 21.08 6.30
N ALA A 41 -25.67 22.10 6.33
CA ALA A 41 -25.97 23.47 5.92
C ALA A 41 -24.79 24.08 5.17
N PRO A 42 -24.99 25.12 4.35
CA PRO A 42 -23.92 25.84 3.70
C PRO A 42 -22.94 26.47 4.74
N ASP A 43 -21.65 26.48 4.38
CA ASP A 43 -20.65 27.19 5.18
C ASP A 43 -20.98 28.69 5.26
N LEU A 44 -20.88 29.26 6.44
CA LEU A 44 -21.06 30.71 6.60
C LEU A 44 -19.78 31.47 6.19
N PRO A 45 -19.90 32.51 5.36
CA PRO A 45 -18.74 33.28 4.94
C PRO A 45 -18.06 33.98 6.13
N PRO A 46 -16.77 34.30 6.04
CA PRO A 46 -16.06 35.02 7.07
C PRO A 46 -16.66 36.41 7.28
N ILE A 47 -16.90 36.78 8.53
CA ILE A 47 -17.35 38.13 8.89
C ILE A 47 -16.10 39.00 8.95
N SER A 48 -15.99 39.96 8.00
CA SER A 48 -14.95 40.98 8.03
C SER A 48 -15.24 41.97 9.19
N ASN A 49 -14.40 42.00 10.21
CA ASN A 49 -14.32 42.95 11.33
C ASN A 49 -14.21 42.31 12.73
N THR A 50 -13.67 41.12 12.83
CA THR A 50 -13.33 40.58 14.15
C THR A 50 -11.81 40.68 14.36
N GLU A 51 -11.38 41.18 15.54
CA GLU A 51 -9.98 41.23 15.96
C GLU A 51 -9.25 39.88 15.97
N LYS A 52 -9.96 38.77 15.72
CA LYS A 52 -9.48 37.38 15.75
C LYS A 52 -9.29 36.73 14.37
N GLY A 53 -9.25 37.49 13.30
CA GLY A 53 -9.11 36.93 11.95
C GLY A 53 -10.43 36.34 11.43
N SER A 54 -10.62 36.39 10.12
CA SER A 54 -11.82 35.84 9.48
C SER A 54 -11.62 34.35 9.19
N SER A 55 -12.52 33.51 9.70
CA SER A 55 -12.57 32.09 9.38
C SER A 55 -13.96 31.69 8.92
N TYR A 56 -14.02 30.70 8.02
CA TYR A 56 -15.30 30.09 7.67
C TYR A 56 -15.86 29.38 8.89
N MET A 57 -17.15 29.56 9.16
CA MET A 57 -17.87 28.81 10.17
C MET A 57 -18.61 27.68 9.48
N ARG A 58 -18.24 26.45 9.84
CA ARG A 58 -18.91 25.22 9.40
C ARG A 58 -19.86 24.71 10.47
N ASP A 59 -20.95 24.13 10.02
CA ASP A 59 -21.80 23.38 10.91
C ASP A 59 -21.02 22.18 11.49
N TYR A 60 -21.19 21.91 12.77
CA TYR A 60 -20.61 20.74 13.44
C TYR A 60 -21.38 19.45 13.08
N GLU A 61 -22.61 19.56 12.62
CA GLU A 61 -23.37 18.44 12.08
C GLU A 61 -22.87 18.08 10.68
N TYR A 62 -22.93 16.79 10.35
CA TYR A 62 -22.49 16.29 9.05
C TYR A 62 -23.30 15.06 8.63
N ILE A 63 -23.43 14.89 7.33
CA ILE A 63 -24.03 13.71 6.70
C ILE A 63 -22.91 12.74 6.34
N ARG A 64 -23.10 11.46 6.62
CA ARG A 64 -22.18 10.39 6.20
C ARG A 64 -22.75 9.67 5.00
N TYR A 65 -22.00 9.67 3.89
CA TYR A 65 -22.35 8.95 2.67
C TYR A 65 -21.66 7.58 2.57
N GLY A 66 -20.81 7.25 3.53
CA GLY A 66 -20.06 5.99 3.58
C GLY A 66 -18.55 6.18 3.61
N THR A 67 -17.83 5.12 3.33
CA THR A 67 -16.36 5.11 3.31
C THR A 67 -15.85 4.47 2.03
N VAL A 68 -14.65 4.88 1.61
CA VAL A 68 -13.86 4.21 0.58
C VAL A 68 -12.50 3.80 1.15
N SER A 69 -11.88 2.84 0.50
CA SER A 69 -10.48 2.42 0.73
C SER A 69 -9.65 2.83 -0.47
N LEU A 70 -8.50 3.41 -0.23
CA LEU A 70 -7.54 3.75 -1.26
C LEU A 70 -6.36 2.79 -1.18
N LEU A 71 -6.13 2.02 -2.23
CA LEU A 71 -4.92 1.26 -2.47
C LEU A 71 -4.02 2.14 -3.35
N ALA A 72 -2.78 2.35 -2.97
CA ALA A 72 -1.90 3.18 -3.75
C ALA A 72 -0.45 2.70 -3.73
N ALA A 73 0.25 2.90 -4.85
CA ALA A 73 1.67 2.72 -4.93
C ALA A 73 2.36 3.97 -5.51
N ILE A 74 3.61 4.16 -5.12
CA ILE A 74 4.48 5.20 -5.68
C ILE A 74 5.65 4.51 -6.35
N ASP A 75 5.86 4.83 -7.62
CA ASP A 75 7.07 4.44 -8.33
C ASP A 75 8.25 5.28 -7.80
N LEU A 76 9.25 4.61 -7.24
CA LEU A 76 10.36 5.27 -6.57
C LEU A 76 11.33 5.94 -7.56
N LEU A 77 11.34 5.53 -8.83
CA LEU A 77 12.18 6.13 -9.86
C LEU A 77 11.53 7.37 -10.44
N THR A 78 10.26 7.30 -10.78
CA THR A 78 9.56 8.38 -11.48
C THR A 78 8.85 9.34 -10.52
N GLY A 79 8.51 8.87 -9.31
CA GLY A 79 7.65 9.59 -8.37
C GLY A 79 6.17 9.53 -8.71
N GLU A 80 5.80 8.80 -9.76
CA GLU A 80 4.42 8.66 -10.18
C GLU A 80 3.62 7.84 -9.15
N ALA A 81 2.44 8.32 -8.78
CA ALA A 81 1.55 7.67 -7.85
C ALA A 81 0.39 6.99 -8.58
N ILE A 82 0.10 5.74 -8.23
CA ILE A 82 -0.89 4.90 -8.90
C ILE A 82 -2.00 4.57 -7.90
N PRO A 83 -3.23 5.07 -8.06
CA PRO A 83 -4.34 4.79 -7.17
C PRO A 83 -5.25 3.67 -7.65
N LEU A 84 -5.90 3.01 -6.71
CA LEU A 84 -7.14 2.26 -6.87
C LEU A 84 -8.07 2.60 -5.71
N VAL A 85 -9.23 3.17 -5.98
CA VAL A 85 -10.26 3.42 -4.96
C VAL A 85 -11.29 2.31 -5.03
N SER A 86 -11.53 1.65 -3.90
CA SER A 86 -12.49 0.56 -3.75
C SER A 86 -13.36 0.76 -2.51
N ASP A 87 -14.44 0.01 -2.41
CA ASP A 87 -15.28 -0.05 -1.20
C ASP A 87 -14.62 -0.81 -0.06
N THR A 88 -13.69 -1.69 -0.41
CA THR A 88 -12.99 -2.56 0.53
C THR A 88 -11.48 -2.52 0.28
N HIS A 89 -10.73 -3.29 1.07
CA HIS A 89 -9.28 -3.51 0.89
C HIS A 89 -8.99 -5.00 1.08
N LYS A 90 -9.79 -5.84 0.40
CA LYS A 90 -9.66 -7.30 0.44
C LYS A 90 -8.62 -7.78 -0.58
N SER A 91 -8.38 -9.09 -0.55
CA SER A 91 -7.49 -9.75 -1.53
C SER A 91 -7.91 -9.51 -2.97
N SER A 92 -9.23 -9.45 -3.25
CA SER A 92 -9.75 -9.15 -4.59
C SER A 92 -9.35 -7.74 -5.06
N ASP A 93 -9.42 -6.75 -4.16
CA ASP A 93 -9.06 -5.37 -4.49
C ASP A 93 -7.54 -5.27 -4.74
N PHE A 94 -6.76 -6.01 -3.95
CA PHE A 94 -5.31 -6.10 -4.15
C PHE A 94 -4.96 -6.77 -5.49
N VAL A 95 -5.65 -7.84 -5.87
CA VAL A 95 -5.47 -8.50 -7.18
C VAL A 95 -5.85 -7.55 -8.33
N GLU A 96 -6.94 -6.78 -8.19
CA GLU A 96 -7.30 -5.74 -9.16
C GLU A 96 -6.20 -4.67 -9.27
N PHE A 97 -5.61 -4.28 -8.13
CA PHE A 97 -4.48 -3.35 -8.12
C PHE A 97 -3.26 -3.91 -8.85
N LEU A 98 -2.91 -5.19 -8.64
CA LEU A 98 -1.84 -5.86 -9.37
C LEU A 98 -2.11 -5.90 -10.89
N ALA A 99 -3.36 -6.17 -11.30
CA ALA A 99 -3.75 -6.15 -12.70
C ALA A 99 -3.55 -4.74 -13.32
N ARG A 100 -3.92 -3.68 -12.59
CA ARG A 100 -3.68 -2.29 -13.01
C ARG A 100 -2.20 -1.97 -13.17
N LEU A 101 -1.34 -2.47 -12.29
CA LEU A 101 0.12 -2.32 -12.44
C LEU A 101 0.65 -3.10 -13.65
N ASP A 102 0.13 -4.32 -13.87
CA ASP A 102 0.52 -5.13 -15.02
C ASP A 102 0.15 -4.48 -16.36
N GLU A 103 -0.97 -3.77 -16.43
CA GLU A 103 -1.39 -3.00 -17.61
C GLU A 103 -0.54 -1.75 -17.82
N LYS A 104 -0.15 -1.08 -16.73
CA LYS A 104 0.58 0.19 -16.77
C LYS A 104 2.02 0.03 -17.29
N TYR A 105 2.71 -0.99 -16.84
CA TYR A 105 4.14 -1.19 -17.17
C TYR A 105 4.34 -2.14 -18.34
N PRO A 106 5.41 -1.95 -19.17
CA PRO A 106 5.71 -2.83 -20.30
C PRO A 106 5.77 -4.31 -19.91
N LYS A 107 5.22 -5.19 -20.72
CA LYS A 107 5.07 -6.63 -20.40
C LYS A 107 6.39 -7.39 -20.19
N GLY A 108 7.51 -6.86 -20.67
CA GLY A 108 8.84 -7.46 -20.49
C GLY A 108 9.54 -7.07 -19.18
N ASP A 109 9.03 -6.03 -18.49
CA ASP A 109 9.67 -5.47 -17.30
C ASP A 109 9.23 -6.22 -16.03
N LYS A 110 10.01 -6.09 -14.97
CA LYS A 110 9.68 -6.64 -13.65
C LYS A 110 9.06 -5.55 -12.75
N ILE A 111 8.06 -5.90 -11.97
CA ILE A 111 7.40 -5.01 -11.01
C ILE A 111 7.75 -5.49 -9.61
N ARG A 112 8.52 -4.69 -8.88
CA ARG A 112 8.87 -4.94 -7.49
C ARG A 112 8.00 -4.10 -6.57
N LEU A 113 7.28 -4.74 -5.65
CA LEU A 113 6.44 -4.09 -4.66
C LEU A 113 7.06 -4.19 -3.27
N ILE A 114 7.30 -3.05 -2.63
CA ILE A 114 7.63 -2.96 -1.20
C ILE A 114 6.30 -2.76 -0.47
N LEU A 115 5.95 -3.69 0.41
CA LEU A 115 4.65 -3.76 1.08
C LEU A 115 4.79 -4.36 2.48
N ASP A 116 3.78 -4.19 3.30
CA ASP A 116 3.73 -4.78 4.63
C ASP A 116 3.27 -6.25 4.62
N ASN A 117 3.24 -6.88 5.79
CA ASN A 117 2.83 -8.27 5.95
C ASN A 117 1.30 -8.44 6.08
N HIS A 118 0.49 -7.59 5.45
CA HIS A 118 -0.95 -7.72 5.50
C HIS A 118 -1.42 -9.05 4.87
N SER A 119 -2.46 -9.67 5.43
CA SER A 119 -2.94 -11.00 5.00
C SER A 119 -3.46 -11.06 3.56
N ALA A 120 -3.91 -9.95 3.00
CA ALA A 120 -4.35 -9.84 1.61
C ALA A 120 -3.20 -10.14 0.63
N HIS A 121 -1.96 -9.72 0.97
CA HIS A 121 -0.78 -9.86 0.11
C HIS A 121 -0.32 -11.31 -0.03
N THR A 122 -0.61 -12.15 0.95
CA THR A 122 -0.24 -13.58 0.97
C THR A 122 -1.44 -14.52 0.81
N SER A 123 -2.61 -13.99 0.45
CA SER A 123 -3.84 -14.75 0.29
C SER A 123 -3.75 -15.77 -0.85
N GLN A 124 -4.64 -16.77 -0.83
CA GLN A 124 -4.70 -17.76 -1.92
C GLN A 124 -5.07 -17.13 -3.27
N GLU A 125 -5.87 -16.07 -3.25
CA GLU A 125 -6.28 -15.34 -4.44
C GLU A 125 -5.10 -14.60 -5.06
N THR A 126 -4.34 -13.89 -4.25
CA THR A 126 -3.09 -13.23 -4.65
C THR A 126 -2.08 -14.24 -5.19
N GLN A 127 -1.90 -15.39 -4.52
CA GLN A 127 -0.97 -16.42 -4.96
C GLN A 127 -1.38 -17.04 -6.32
N ARG A 128 -2.68 -17.20 -6.59
CA ARG A 128 -3.15 -17.66 -7.91
C ARG A 128 -2.78 -16.65 -8.99
N TYR A 129 -3.08 -15.37 -8.76
CA TYR A 129 -2.74 -14.31 -9.70
C TYR A 129 -1.23 -14.27 -10.00
N LEU A 130 -0.38 -14.36 -8.97
CA LEU A 130 1.08 -14.36 -9.14
C LEU A 130 1.57 -15.60 -9.90
N ASN A 131 0.93 -16.77 -9.71
CA ASN A 131 1.25 -18.00 -10.44
C ASN A 131 0.91 -17.90 -11.94
N ASP A 132 -0.11 -17.13 -12.29
CA ASP A 132 -0.48 -16.87 -13.68
C ASP A 132 0.46 -15.83 -14.34
N HIS A 133 1.23 -15.06 -13.51
CA HIS A 133 2.16 -14.00 -13.95
C HIS A 133 3.60 -14.28 -13.48
N ILE A 134 4.10 -15.49 -13.71
CA ILE A 134 5.42 -15.95 -13.24
C ILE A 134 6.54 -15.00 -13.72
N GLY A 135 7.36 -14.52 -12.77
CA GLY A 135 8.51 -13.66 -13.05
C GLY A 135 8.18 -12.18 -13.26
N ARG A 136 6.89 -11.81 -13.27
CA ARG A 136 6.44 -10.43 -13.46
C ARG A 136 6.51 -9.61 -12.18
N PHE A 137 6.09 -10.18 -11.05
CA PHE A 137 6.03 -9.51 -9.76
C PHE A 137 7.06 -10.07 -8.79
N GLU A 138 7.65 -9.16 -8.01
CA GLU A 138 8.57 -9.45 -6.91
C GLU A 138 8.07 -8.70 -5.67
N PHE A 139 7.72 -9.42 -4.60
CA PHE A 139 7.25 -8.82 -3.35
C PHE A 139 8.40 -8.74 -2.34
N VAL A 140 8.58 -7.57 -1.75
CA VAL A 140 9.54 -7.29 -0.70
C VAL A 140 8.78 -6.81 0.52
N PHE A 141 8.71 -7.67 1.53
CA PHE A 141 7.99 -7.36 2.75
C PHE A 141 8.82 -6.49 3.69
N THR A 142 8.18 -5.47 4.28
CA THR A 142 8.79 -4.69 5.35
C THR A 142 8.81 -5.49 6.65
N PRO A 143 9.78 -5.23 7.57
CA PRO A 143 9.80 -5.88 8.88
C PRO A 143 8.54 -5.55 9.69
N THR A 144 8.17 -6.42 10.62
CA THR A 144 6.95 -6.31 11.44
C THR A 144 6.79 -4.97 12.17
N HIS A 145 7.88 -4.27 12.48
CA HIS A 145 7.88 -2.93 13.11
C HIS A 145 8.51 -1.87 12.22
N GLY A 146 8.59 -2.13 10.93
CA GLY A 146 9.28 -1.30 9.96
C GLY A 146 8.36 -0.56 8.99
N SER A 147 7.11 -0.25 9.38
CA SER A 147 6.18 0.49 8.52
C SER A 147 6.76 1.83 8.04
N TRP A 148 7.56 2.50 8.90
CA TRP A 148 8.30 3.71 8.55
C TRP A 148 9.26 3.55 7.35
N LEU A 149 9.59 2.32 6.96
CA LEU A 149 10.30 2.01 5.72
C LEU A 149 9.40 2.11 4.49
N ASN A 150 8.09 2.18 4.66
CA ASN A 150 7.16 2.30 3.55
C ASN A 150 6.94 3.76 3.18
N MET A 151 7.56 4.21 2.08
CA MET A 151 7.54 5.62 1.66
C MET A 151 6.14 6.13 1.33
N VAL A 152 5.22 5.25 0.96
CA VAL A 152 3.83 5.63 0.64
C VAL A 152 3.07 6.17 1.86
N GLU A 153 3.46 5.83 3.10
CA GLU A 153 2.86 6.42 4.31
C GLU A 153 3.07 7.96 4.35
N GLY A 154 4.25 8.41 3.96
CA GLY A 154 4.55 9.85 3.82
C GLY A 154 3.64 10.51 2.78
N PHE A 155 3.38 9.82 1.68
CA PHE A 155 2.44 10.27 0.65
C PHE A 155 1.01 10.35 1.20
N PHE A 156 0.53 9.35 1.93
CA PHE A 156 -0.80 9.38 2.54
C PHE A 156 -0.96 10.52 3.55
N SER A 157 0.11 10.87 4.26
CA SER A 157 0.11 12.04 5.14
C SER A 157 -0.04 13.35 4.35
N LYS A 158 0.63 13.48 3.20
CA LYS A 158 0.51 14.60 2.28
C LYS A 158 -0.91 14.69 1.69
N LEU A 159 -1.43 13.58 1.15
CA LEU A 159 -2.80 13.47 0.63
C LEU A 159 -3.83 13.91 1.69
N THR A 160 -3.67 13.43 2.93
CA THR A 160 -4.57 13.79 4.01
C THR A 160 -4.58 15.29 4.27
N LYS A 161 -3.41 15.91 4.37
CA LYS A 161 -3.27 17.36 4.64
C LYS A 161 -3.75 18.23 3.48
N GLN A 162 -3.47 17.83 2.25
CA GLN A 162 -3.74 18.65 1.07
C GLN A 162 -5.16 18.51 0.55
N MET A 163 -5.77 17.34 0.69
CA MET A 163 -7.03 17.02 0.03
C MET A 163 -8.11 16.51 1.00
N LEU A 164 -7.79 15.53 1.86
CA LEU A 164 -8.82 14.88 2.69
C LEU A 164 -9.21 15.69 3.92
N GLN A 165 -8.29 16.49 4.47
CA GLN A 165 -8.54 17.26 5.69
C GLN A 165 -9.62 18.32 5.45
N GLY A 166 -10.75 18.15 6.10
CA GLY A 166 -11.88 19.07 6.00
C GLY A 166 -12.67 19.00 4.69
N ILE A 167 -12.42 17.96 3.85
CA ILE A 167 -13.20 17.74 2.64
C ILE A 167 -14.68 17.61 2.96
N ARG A 168 -15.52 18.15 2.08
CA ARG A 168 -16.97 17.95 2.05
C ARG A 168 -17.35 17.54 0.64
N VAL A 169 -18.22 16.53 0.55
CA VAL A 169 -18.71 15.93 -0.70
C VAL A 169 -20.18 15.65 -0.56
N ASP A 170 -20.87 15.54 -1.67
CA ASP A 170 -22.30 15.26 -1.72
C ASP A 170 -22.60 13.77 -1.92
N SER A 171 -21.57 12.97 -2.22
CA SER A 171 -21.68 11.53 -2.36
C SER A 171 -20.31 10.83 -2.19
N LYS A 172 -20.35 9.49 -2.14
CA LYS A 172 -19.17 8.64 -2.13
C LYS A 172 -18.46 8.63 -3.47
N GLU A 173 -19.22 8.70 -4.54
CA GLU A 173 -18.75 8.78 -5.93
C GLU A 173 -17.94 10.07 -6.14
N GLU A 174 -18.44 11.19 -5.65
CA GLU A 174 -17.72 12.46 -5.71
C GLU A 174 -16.39 12.41 -4.96
N LEU A 175 -16.35 11.78 -3.78
CA LEU A 175 -15.09 11.58 -3.06
C LEU A 175 -14.10 10.79 -3.91
N THR A 176 -14.56 9.72 -4.56
CA THR A 176 -13.76 8.88 -5.43
C THR A 176 -13.20 9.67 -6.63
N GLU A 177 -14.03 10.46 -7.30
CA GLU A 177 -13.60 11.32 -8.40
C GLU A 177 -12.55 12.34 -7.96
N ARG A 178 -12.75 12.98 -6.79
CA ARG A 178 -11.79 13.94 -6.25
C ARG A 178 -10.46 13.30 -5.90
N ILE A 179 -10.46 12.06 -5.40
CA ILE A 179 -9.23 11.30 -5.15
C ILE A 179 -8.50 11.06 -6.47
N TYR A 180 -9.15 10.54 -7.50
CA TYR A 180 -8.51 10.32 -8.80
C TYR A 180 -7.98 11.62 -9.41
N LYS A 181 -8.76 12.71 -9.35
CA LYS A 181 -8.33 14.01 -9.83
C LYS A 181 -7.07 14.52 -9.12
N TYR A 182 -6.98 14.32 -7.81
CA TYR A 182 -5.76 14.66 -7.05
C TYR A 182 -4.54 13.86 -7.55
N PHE A 183 -4.70 12.57 -7.83
CA PHE A 183 -3.62 11.77 -8.40
C PHE A 183 -3.24 12.22 -9.81
N ASP A 184 -4.21 12.57 -10.65
CA ASP A 184 -3.93 13.13 -11.97
C ASP A 184 -3.15 14.45 -11.88
N GLU A 185 -3.52 15.33 -10.95
CA GLU A 185 -2.83 16.60 -10.73
C GLU A 185 -1.37 16.42 -10.27
N ILE A 186 -1.10 15.55 -9.30
CA ILE A 186 0.27 15.32 -8.82
C ILE A 186 1.14 14.59 -9.84
N ASN A 187 0.53 13.76 -10.69
CA ASN A 187 1.24 13.03 -11.74
C ASN A 187 1.54 13.88 -12.98
N GLN A 188 1.04 15.13 -13.08
CA GLN A 188 1.47 16.05 -14.14
C GLN A 188 2.95 16.43 -14.01
N ILE A 189 3.44 16.54 -12.78
CA ILE A 189 4.86 16.82 -12.47
C ILE A 189 5.25 15.91 -11.30
N PRO A 190 5.47 14.60 -11.58
CA PRO A 190 5.81 13.66 -10.53
C PRO A 190 7.21 13.96 -9.98
N VAL A 191 7.35 13.88 -8.66
CA VAL A 191 8.62 14.15 -7.98
C VAL A 191 9.14 12.85 -7.39
N PRO A 192 10.31 12.34 -7.84
CA PRO A 192 10.92 11.16 -7.27
C PRO A 192 11.10 11.30 -5.75
N TYR A 193 10.82 10.24 -5.02
CA TYR A 193 10.99 10.21 -3.57
C TYR A 193 12.44 9.86 -3.24
N HIS A 194 13.15 10.78 -2.59
CA HIS A 194 14.49 10.54 -2.09
C HIS A 194 14.45 10.03 -0.65
N TRP A 195 15.10 8.89 -0.41
CA TRP A 195 15.28 8.35 0.92
C TRP A 195 16.30 9.17 1.70
N SER A 196 15.87 9.90 2.72
CA SER A 196 16.71 10.78 3.52
C SER A 196 17.25 10.13 4.80
N TYR A 197 16.82 8.91 5.15
CA TYR A 197 17.33 8.22 6.34
C TYR A 197 18.70 7.61 6.08
N ASN A 198 19.64 7.90 6.96
CA ASN A 198 20.96 7.26 6.94
C ASN A 198 20.84 5.85 7.53
N LEU A 199 20.72 4.84 6.64
CA LEU A 199 20.61 3.42 7.05
C LEU A 199 21.87 2.93 7.77
N ASP A 200 23.03 3.60 7.60
CA ASP A 200 24.28 3.24 8.24
C ASP A 200 24.27 3.62 9.76
N SER A 201 23.29 4.43 10.19
CA SER A 201 23.07 4.78 11.61
C SER A 201 22.05 3.89 12.32
N ILE A 202 21.40 2.97 11.61
CA ILE A 202 20.44 2.04 12.19
C ILE A 202 21.21 0.78 12.59
N ASP A 203 21.40 0.60 13.88
CA ASP A 203 21.97 -0.62 14.48
C ASP A 203 20.88 -1.71 14.42
N LEU A 204 20.75 -2.34 13.25
CA LEU A 204 19.88 -3.51 13.09
C LEU A 204 20.62 -4.70 13.69
N ALA A 205 20.06 -5.32 14.72
CA ALA A 205 20.56 -6.59 15.23
C ALA A 205 20.60 -7.61 14.07
N ALA A 206 21.65 -8.45 14.04
CA ALA A 206 21.83 -9.41 12.94
C ALA A 206 20.63 -10.37 12.76
N GLU A 207 19.84 -10.59 13.82
CA GLU A 207 18.62 -11.39 13.82
C GLU A 207 17.45 -10.70 13.08
N ASP A 208 17.45 -9.37 12.98
CA ASP A 208 16.43 -8.62 12.23
C ASP A 208 16.70 -8.67 10.72
N ILE A 209 17.95 -8.85 10.30
CA ILE A 209 18.35 -8.83 8.88
C ILE A 209 17.85 -10.08 8.16
N ASP A 210 17.83 -11.24 8.81
CA ASP A 210 17.32 -12.51 8.23
C ASP A 210 15.78 -12.54 8.11
N GLN A 211 15.07 -11.66 8.82
CA GLN A 211 13.61 -11.49 8.71
C GLN A 211 13.18 -10.44 7.68
N ILE A 212 14.09 -9.58 7.23
CA ILE A 212 13.78 -8.39 6.41
C ILE A 212 13.49 -8.73 4.94
N VAL A 213 13.94 -9.86 4.44
CA VAL A 213 13.81 -10.21 3.02
C VAL A 213 13.20 -11.60 2.87
N TYR A 214 11.88 -11.68 2.83
CA TYR A 214 11.22 -12.81 2.19
C TYR A 214 11.01 -12.44 0.72
N GLU A 215 11.93 -12.84 -0.12
CA GLU A 215 11.74 -12.83 -1.56
C GLU A 215 10.72 -13.92 -1.91
N VAL A 216 9.47 -13.53 -2.12
CA VAL A 216 8.49 -14.42 -2.75
C VAL A 216 8.80 -14.44 -4.23
N VAL A 217 9.89 -15.10 -4.59
CA VAL A 217 10.17 -15.42 -5.98
C VAL A 217 9.08 -16.39 -6.43
N ASN A 218 8.38 -16.00 -7.48
CA ASN A 218 7.31 -16.75 -8.09
C ASN A 218 7.87 -18.00 -8.80
N THR A 219 8.38 -18.98 -8.02
CA THR A 219 8.81 -20.30 -8.48
C THR A 219 7.97 -21.37 -7.81
N LYS A 220 7.64 -22.43 -8.52
CA LYS A 220 6.95 -23.62 -7.96
C LYS A 220 7.62 -24.14 -6.68
N ALA A 221 8.93 -23.99 -6.54
CA ALA A 221 9.70 -24.41 -5.38
C ALA A 221 9.33 -23.61 -4.11
N ALA A 222 9.14 -22.29 -4.20
CA ALA A 222 8.76 -21.45 -3.06
C ALA A 222 7.34 -21.79 -2.55
N SER A 223 6.41 -22.14 -3.44
CA SER A 223 5.05 -22.54 -3.05
C SER A 223 5.00 -23.92 -2.37
N GLU A 224 5.91 -24.82 -2.71
CA GLU A 224 6.03 -26.13 -2.06
C GLU A 224 6.69 -26.05 -0.68
N GLU A 225 7.69 -25.19 -0.49
CA GLU A 225 8.32 -24.98 0.83
C GLU A 225 7.36 -24.32 1.84
N LEU A 226 6.52 -23.40 1.40
CA LEU A 226 5.46 -22.81 2.23
C LEU A 226 4.34 -23.81 2.57
N ARG A 227 4.06 -24.79 1.69
CA ARG A 227 3.14 -25.88 1.97
C ARG A 227 3.70 -26.85 3.02
N CYS A 228 4.98 -27.19 2.99
CA CYS A 228 5.62 -28.05 3.99
C CYS A 228 5.64 -27.45 5.39
N LYS A 229 5.83 -26.12 5.52
CA LYS A 229 5.81 -25.44 6.83
C LYS A 229 4.42 -25.32 7.46
N ARG A 230 3.35 -25.58 6.70
CA ARG A 230 1.96 -25.58 7.16
C ARG A 230 1.34 -26.99 7.29
N ALA A 231 2.15 -28.02 7.49
CA ALA A 231 1.61 -29.37 7.77
C ALA A 231 0.70 -29.30 9.02
N PRO A 232 -0.53 -29.83 8.95
CA PRO A 232 -1.46 -29.79 10.07
C PRO A 232 -0.87 -30.54 11.27
N LYS A 233 -0.91 -29.94 12.46
CA LYS A 233 -0.55 -30.63 13.70
C LYS A 233 -1.36 -31.91 13.81
N PRO A 234 -0.74 -33.07 14.16
CA PRO A 234 -1.45 -34.32 14.27
C PRO A 234 -2.57 -34.21 15.31
N ILE A 235 -3.77 -34.54 14.89
CA ILE A 235 -4.97 -34.60 15.76
C ILE A 235 -4.69 -35.63 16.84
N LYS A 236 -4.55 -35.20 18.09
CA LYS A 236 -4.48 -36.11 19.25
C LYS A 236 -5.80 -36.87 19.33
N ARG A 237 -5.80 -38.17 18.98
CA ARG A 237 -6.91 -39.06 19.22
C ARG A 237 -7.14 -39.17 20.73
N SER A 238 -8.25 -38.68 21.23
CA SER A 238 -8.70 -38.91 22.62
C SER A 238 -9.04 -40.39 22.78
N SER A 239 -8.27 -41.11 23.57
CA SER A 239 -8.61 -42.48 23.99
C SER A 239 -9.80 -42.39 24.96
N LYS A 240 -11.00 -42.75 24.49
CA LYS A 240 -12.11 -43.08 25.38
C LYS A 240 -11.76 -44.36 26.15
N LYS A 241 -11.54 -44.22 27.45
CA LYS A 241 -11.52 -45.37 28.39
C LYS A 241 -12.94 -45.88 28.51
N ASN A 242 -13.15 -47.13 28.09
CA ASN A 242 -14.34 -47.89 28.44
C ASN A 242 -14.37 -48.13 29.94
N ALA A 243 -15.39 -47.64 30.60
CA ALA A 243 -15.73 -48.08 31.97
C ALA A 243 -16.60 -49.34 31.85
N GLU A 244 -16.01 -50.46 32.18
CA GLU A 244 -16.77 -51.71 32.41
C GLU A 244 -17.56 -51.60 33.72
N THR A 245 -18.86 -51.75 33.61
CA THR A 245 -19.77 -52.06 34.70
C THR A 245 -19.57 -53.50 35.13
N LYS A 246 -19.28 -53.73 36.41
CA LYS A 246 -19.48 -54.98 37.09
C LYS A 246 -20.52 -54.78 38.17
N SER A 247 -21.60 -55.62 38.05
CA SER A 247 -22.51 -56.17 39.05
C SER A 247 -22.95 -55.29 40.22
#